data_84c185a633bcbe7d285b147fe9ca1a42
#
_entry.id   84c185a633bcbe7d285b147fe9ca1a42
#
_cell.length_a   1.000
_cell.length_b   1.000
_cell.length_c   1.000
_cell.angle_alpha   90.00
_cell.angle_beta   90.00
_cell.angle_gamma   90.00
#
_symmetry.space_group_name_H-M   'P 1'
#
loop_
_entity.id
_entity.type
_entity.pdbx_description
1 polymer ?
#
loop_
_entity_poly.entity_id
_entity_poly.type
_entity_poly.pdbx_seq_one_letter_code
_entity_poly.pdbx_strand_id
1 'polypeptide(L)'
;MHIHIATIGERTEAVLNGLKLIPGIEKVYLLYSSKYKQSAVTVQEYLLKGDTPCYLKAVDEYDFQSTSNMILKIVEDERKVGHHEYSLNVTGGTKLMAFAAYSSAYFIGATVYYVKERNDIPYDERLLTLMTTQAPANETTNKKWNEILRFIYRKTVNNGFVTNTDIKNEFKMSDNQVSYYIRVFRNKGLITTSNGVCDPNSQSINYRFNNIKLTQQGMMIAKFS
;
A
#
# COMPACT_ATOMS: atom_id res chain seq x y z
N MET A 1 18.35 7.99 0.33
CA MET A 1 18.13 7.65 1.77
C MET A 1 17.44 6.32 1.85
N HIS A 2 17.87 5.44 2.76
CA HIS A 2 17.23 4.15 2.99
C HIS A 2 16.25 4.25 4.17
N ILE A 3 14.97 4.08 3.89
CA ILE A 3 13.88 4.14 4.85
C ILE A 3 13.41 2.73 5.20
N HIS A 4 13.40 2.44 6.49
CA HIS A 4 12.99 1.16 7.01
C HIS A 4 11.61 1.25 7.67
N ILE A 5 10.72 0.31 7.35
CA ILE A 5 9.39 0.20 7.96
C ILE A 5 9.28 -1.17 8.62
N ALA A 6 8.92 -1.23 9.89
CA ALA A 6 8.77 -2.49 10.61
C ALA A 6 7.40 -2.57 11.29
N THR A 7 6.75 -3.72 11.17
CA THR A 7 5.62 -4.06 12.04
C THR A 7 6.16 -4.56 13.38
N ILE A 8 5.60 -4.08 14.49
CA ILE A 8 6.06 -4.42 15.82
C ILE A 8 4.97 -5.09 16.66
N GLY A 9 5.34 -6.13 17.37
CA GLY A 9 4.50 -6.85 18.31
C GLY A 9 5.15 -6.93 19.69
N GLU A 10 4.94 -8.03 20.38
CA GLU A 10 5.47 -8.27 21.72
C GLU A 10 7.00 -8.35 21.75
N ARG A 11 7.59 -9.03 20.73
CA ARG A 11 9.03 -9.27 20.67
C ARG A 11 9.74 -8.17 19.90
N THR A 12 10.56 -7.42 20.62
CA THR A 12 11.33 -6.30 20.06
C THR A 12 12.62 -6.75 19.38
N GLU A 13 13.19 -7.88 19.82
CA GLU A 13 14.46 -8.42 19.34
C GLU A 13 14.47 -8.70 17.84
N ALA A 14 13.36 -9.20 17.31
CA ALA A 14 13.25 -9.49 15.88
C ALA A 14 13.39 -8.23 15.01
N VAL A 15 12.84 -7.11 15.49
CA VAL A 15 12.99 -5.82 14.81
C VAL A 15 14.42 -5.30 14.93
N LEU A 16 14.98 -5.30 16.13
CA LEU A 16 16.34 -4.85 16.39
C LEU A 16 17.39 -5.69 15.65
N ASN A 17 17.20 -7.01 15.59
CA ASN A 17 18.09 -7.91 14.85
C ASN A 17 18.00 -7.65 13.34
N GLY A 18 16.80 -7.40 12.81
CA GLY A 18 16.62 -7.03 11.41
C GLY A 18 17.34 -5.74 11.06
N LEU A 19 17.22 -4.71 11.89
CA LEU A 19 17.90 -3.43 11.70
C LEU A 19 19.43 -3.56 11.68
N LYS A 20 20.01 -4.46 12.50
CA LYS A 20 21.46 -4.73 12.53
C LYS A 20 21.95 -5.51 11.30
N LEU A 21 21.08 -6.30 10.67
CA LEU A 21 21.41 -7.13 9.51
C LEU A 21 21.29 -6.39 8.18
N ILE A 22 20.62 -5.25 8.16
CA ILE A 22 20.44 -4.44 6.95
C ILE A 22 21.28 -3.16 7.07
N PRO A 23 22.30 -3.01 6.21
CA PRO A 23 23.16 -1.82 6.27
C PRO A 23 22.46 -0.58 5.68
N GLY A 24 22.92 0.59 6.11
CA GLY A 24 22.58 1.86 5.50
C GLY A 24 21.16 2.38 5.79
N ILE A 25 20.49 1.87 6.83
CA ILE A 25 19.21 2.42 7.27
C ILE A 25 19.44 3.80 7.88
N GLU A 26 18.77 4.81 7.33
CA GLU A 26 18.89 6.21 7.75
C GLU A 26 17.65 6.72 8.49
N LYS A 27 16.49 6.07 8.32
CA LYS A 27 15.22 6.43 8.96
C LYS A 27 14.36 5.20 9.20
N VAL A 28 13.69 5.14 10.34
CA VAL A 28 12.83 4.00 10.72
C VAL A 28 11.40 4.47 11.02
N TYR A 29 10.43 3.71 10.55
CA TYR A 29 9.04 3.79 10.96
C TYR A 29 8.60 2.49 11.61
N LEU A 30 8.03 2.56 12.82
CA LEU A 30 7.50 1.42 13.54
C LEU A 30 5.97 1.46 13.53
N LEU A 31 5.36 0.46 12.90
CA LEU A 31 3.92 0.26 12.89
C LEU A 31 3.53 -0.63 14.06
N TYR A 32 2.72 -0.12 14.96
CA TYR A 32 2.35 -0.81 16.18
C TYR A 32 0.85 -0.73 16.46
N SER A 33 0.30 -1.76 17.10
CA SER A 33 -1.04 -1.68 17.67
C SER A 33 -1.01 -1.06 19.06
N SER A 34 -2.14 -0.54 19.52
CA SER A 34 -2.25 0.09 20.85
C SER A 34 -1.72 -0.79 21.98
N LYS A 35 -1.92 -2.11 21.86
CA LYS A 35 -1.44 -3.11 22.82
C LYS A 35 0.09 -3.14 22.95
N TYR A 36 0.82 -2.91 21.86
CA TYR A 36 2.28 -3.01 21.81
C TYR A 36 2.99 -1.65 21.70
N LYS A 37 2.32 -0.59 22.14
CA LYS A 37 2.90 0.76 22.17
C LYS A 37 4.21 0.81 22.94
N GLN A 38 4.29 0.15 24.11
CA GLN A 38 5.49 0.15 24.93
C GLN A 38 6.67 -0.55 24.23
N SER A 39 6.43 -1.65 23.54
CA SER A 39 7.45 -2.31 22.74
C SER A 39 8.00 -1.39 21.64
N ALA A 40 7.11 -0.64 20.97
CA ALA A 40 7.53 0.32 19.95
C ALA A 40 8.36 1.48 20.54
N VAL A 41 7.98 2.00 21.71
CA VAL A 41 8.74 3.04 22.43
C VAL A 41 10.13 2.53 22.81
N THR A 42 10.23 1.31 23.32
CA THR A 42 11.54 0.70 23.70
C THR A 42 12.48 0.62 22.48
N VAL A 43 11.97 0.20 21.33
CA VAL A 43 12.79 0.16 20.09
C VAL A 43 13.15 1.56 19.61
N GLN A 44 12.22 2.51 19.67
CA GLN A 44 12.46 3.90 19.32
C GLN A 44 13.58 4.52 20.17
N GLU A 45 13.51 4.36 21.49
CA GLU A 45 14.54 4.87 22.40
C GLU A 45 15.92 4.27 22.12
N TYR A 46 15.98 2.98 21.80
CA TYR A 46 17.22 2.32 21.39
C TYR A 46 17.81 2.95 20.13
N LEU A 47 16.98 3.18 19.11
CA LEU A 47 17.41 3.75 17.83
C LEU A 47 17.86 5.21 17.96
N LEU A 48 17.12 6.00 18.74
CA LEU A 48 17.47 7.41 18.98
C LEU A 48 18.80 7.57 19.73
N LYS A 49 19.15 6.63 20.60
CA LYS A 49 20.49 6.61 21.25
C LYS A 49 21.61 6.34 20.25
N GLY A 50 21.31 5.70 19.12
CA GLY A 50 22.23 5.46 18.01
C GLY A 50 22.09 6.48 16.88
N ASP A 51 21.53 7.65 17.13
CA ASP A 51 21.31 8.73 16.16
C ASP A 51 20.48 8.34 14.93
N THR A 52 19.68 7.26 15.01
CA THR A 52 18.78 6.85 13.94
C THR A 52 17.37 7.41 14.16
N PRO A 53 16.87 8.32 13.33
CA PRO A 53 15.52 8.85 13.43
C PRO A 53 14.47 7.74 13.37
N CYS A 54 13.60 7.69 14.37
CA CYS A 54 12.56 6.67 14.48
C CYS A 54 11.20 7.27 14.79
N TYR A 55 10.19 6.92 13.99
CA TYR A 55 8.83 7.45 14.08
C TYR A 55 7.83 6.35 14.38
N LEU A 56 6.97 6.57 15.36
CA LEU A 56 5.92 5.63 15.75
C LEU A 56 4.63 5.93 15.00
N LYS A 57 4.00 4.90 14.45
CA LYS A 57 2.72 4.97 13.72
C LYS A 57 1.76 3.93 14.27
N ALA A 58 0.69 4.39 14.90
CA ALA A 58 -0.36 3.50 15.40
C ALA A 58 -1.21 2.99 14.23
N VAL A 59 -1.53 1.69 14.24
CA VAL A 59 -2.42 1.02 13.29
C VAL A 59 -3.39 0.10 14.05
N ASP A 60 -4.52 -0.21 13.43
CA ASP A 60 -5.42 -1.25 13.91
C ASP A 60 -4.87 -2.62 13.48
N GLU A 61 -4.59 -3.48 14.46
CA GLU A 61 -4.02 -4.81 14.26
C GLU A 61 -4.96 -5.80 13.58
N TYR A 62 -6.26 -5.52 13.59
CA TYR A 62 -7.31 -6.33 12.97
C TYR A 62 -7.82 -5.73 11.65
N ASP A 63 -7.29 -4.59 11.22
CA ASP A 63 -7.62 -3.97 9.95
C ASP A 63 -6.41 -3.97 8.99
N PHE A 64 -6.50 -4.82 7.97
CA PHE A 64 -5.52 -4.88 6.88
C PHE A 64 -5.32 -3.51 6.21
N GLN A 65 -6.41 -2.75 6.04
CA GLN A 65 -6.37 -1.44 5.37
C GLN A 65 -5.67 -0.40 6.22
N SER A 66 -5.84 -0.45 7.54
CA SER A 66 -5.15 0.45 8.47
C SER A 66 -3.62 0.37 8.29
N THR A 67 -3.07 -0.84 8.29
CA THR A 67 -1.63 -1.06 8.09
C THR A 67 -1.19 -0.67 6.67
N SER A 68 -1.88 -1.12 5.63
CA SER A 68 -1.53 -0.81 4.25
C SER A 68 -1.58 0.69 3.97
N ASN A 69 -2.65 1.38 4.37
CA ASN A 69 -2.80 2.82 4.16
C ASN A 69 -1.73 3.62 4.91
N MET A 70 -1.32 3.17 6.11
CA MET A 70 -0.25 3.81 6.84
C MET A 70 1.10 3.70 6.11
N ILE A 71 1.44 2.52 5.59
CA ILE A 71 2.67 2.32 4.79
C ILE A 71 2.64 3.22 3.56
N LEU A 72 1.54 3.21 2.82
CA LEU A 72 1.40 4.02 1.62
C LEU A 72 1.51 5.51 1.92
N LYS A 73 0.92 5.97 3.02
CA LYS A 73 1.03 7.36 3.47
C LYS A 73 2.47 7.75 3.81
N ILE A 74 3.19 6.88 4.53
CA ILE A 74 4.61 7.10 4.83
C ILE A 74 5.40 7.30 3.54
N VAL A 75 5.23 6.37 2.59
CA VAL A 75 5.96 6.43 1.31
C VAL A 75 5.56 7.66 0.48
N GLU A 76 4.29 8.03 0.46
CA GLU A 76 3.80 9.22 -0.22
C GLU A 76 4.43 10.51 0.37
N ASP A 77 4.48 10.60 1.70
CA ASP A 77 5.04 11.77 2.38
C ASP A 77 6.57 11.85 2.19
N GLU A 78 7.28 10.73 2.27
CA GLU A 78 8.72 10.69 2.04
C GLU A 78 9.11 10.97 0.58
N ARG A 79 8.33 10.51 -0.39
CA ARG A 79 8.56 10.79 -1.82
C ARG A 79 8.44 12.27 -2.19
N LYS A 80 7.73 13.07 -1.40
CA LYS A 80 7.69 14.54 -1.57
C LYS A 80 9.04 15.19 -1.26
N VAL A 81 9.84 14.54 -0.41
CA VAL A 81 11.16 15.03 0.03
C VAL A 81 12.27 14.55 -0.92
N GLY A 82 12.10 13.38 -1.55
CA GLY A 82 13.09 12.84 -2.48
C GLY A 82 12.87 11.38 -2.86
N HIS A 83 13.84 10.84 -3.62
CA HIS A 83 13.88 9.41 -3.93
C HIS A 83 14.50 8.61 -2.78
N HIS A 84 13.83 7.54 -2.38
CA HIS A 84 14.25 6.70 -1.27
C HIS A 84 14.16 5.23 -1.64
N GLU A 85 15.04 4.43 -1.05
CA GLU A 85 14.92 2.97 -1.01
C GLU A 85 14.12 2.59 0.23
N TYR A 86 13.29 1.55 0.09
CA TYR A 86 12.43 1.09 1.18
C TYR A 86 12.69 -0.38 1.50
N SER A 87 12.77 -0.70 2.78
CA SER A 87 12.76 -2.07 3.26
C SER A 87 11.69 -2.27 4.34
N LEU A 88 11.04 -3.43 4.31
CA LEU A 88 9.97 -3.78 5.25
C LEU A 88 10.33 -5.03 6.05
N ASN A 89 10.31 -4.89 7.38
CA ASN A 89 10.40 -6.02 8.30
C ASN A 89 9.00 -6.48 8.69
N VAL A 90 8.64 -7.71 8.30
CA VAL A 90 7.33 -8.31 8.57
C VAL A 90 7.37 -9.38 9.67
N THR A 91 8.42 -9.38 10.48
CA THR A 91 8.59 -10.39 11.54
C THR A 91 7.69 -10.14 12.73
N GLY A 92 7.54 -8.89 13.13
CA GLY A 92 6.72 -8.49 14.28
C GLY A 92 5.27 -8.18 13.92
N GLY A 93 4.47 -7.88 14.93
CA GLY A 93 3.05 -7.57 14.78
C GLY A 93 2.16 -8.79 14.58
N THR A 94 0.91 -8.56 14.20
CA THR A 94 -0.02 -9.64 13.86
C THR A 94 0.24 -10.17 12.44
N LYS A 95 -0.24 -11.38 12.16
CA LYS A 95 -0.18 -11.94 10.80
C LYS A 95 -0.84 -11.01 9.78
N LEU A 96 -1.94 -10.34 10.17
CA LEU A 96 -2.66 -9.42 9.29
C LEU A 96 -1.84 -8.17 8.97
N MET A 97 -1.14 -7.61 9.97
CA MET A 97 -0.18 -6.53 9.77
C MET A 97 0.97 -6.95 8.84
N ALA A 98 1.53 -8.15 9.04
CA ALA A 98 2.60 -8.69 8.21
C ALA A 98 2.15 -8.88 6.75
N PHE A 99 0.96 -9.43 6.52
CA PHE A 99 0.38 -9.58 5.18
C PHE A 99 0.10 -8.22 4.51
N ALA A 100 -0.41 -7.25 5.26
CA ALA A 100 -0.64 -5.91 4.76
C ALA A 100 0.68 -5.23 4.34
N ALA A 101 1.73 -5.36 5.15
CA ALA A 101 3.05 -4.85 4.83
C ALA A 101 3.66 -5.54 3.60
N TYR A 102 3.61 -6.87 3.54
CA TYR A 102 4.09 -7.64 2.39
C TYR A 102 3.37 -7.23 1.09
N SER A 103 2.05 -7.13 1.13
CA SER A 103 1.25 -6.72 -0.03
C SER A 103 1.55 -5.28 -0.47
N SER A 104 1.78 -4.38 0.49
CA SER A 104 2.13 -2.98 0.20
C SER A 104 3.48 -2.86 -0.49
N ALA A 105 4.45 -3.73 -0.14
CA ALA A 105 5.80 -3.72 -0.70
C ALA A 105 5.82 -3.87 -2.22
N TYR A 106 4.92 -4.67 -2.77
CA TYR A 106 4.75 -4.85 -4.21
C TYR A 106 4.53 -3.51 -4.95
N PHE A 107 3.69 -2.62 -4.38
CA PHE A 107 3.33 -1.35 -4.99
C PHE A 107 4.37 -0.25 -4.80
N ILE A 108 5.15 -0.33 -3.73
CA ILE A 108 6.15 0.69 -3.40
C ILE A 108 7.56 0.34 -3.87
N GLY A 109 7.77 -0.89 -4.35
CA GLY A 109 9.07 -1.39 -4.78
C GLY A 109 10.03 -1.64 -3.61
N ALA A 110 9.51 -2.04 -2.45
CA ALA A 110 10.32 -2.27 -1.26
C ALA A 110 10.86 -3.71 -1.19
N THR A 111 12.04 -3.87 -0.63
CA THR A 111 12.54 -5.18 -0.19
C THR A 111 11.84 -5.60 1.08
N VAL A 112 11.31 -6.82 1.12
CA VAL A 112 10.66 -7.38 2.31
C VAL A 112 11.51 -8.49 2.89
N TYR A 113 11.60 -8.53 4.20
CA TYR A 113 12.31 -9.58 4.88
C TYR A 113 11.63 -10.00 6.19
N TYR A 114 11.97 -11.21 6.59
CA TYR A 114 11.59 -11.84 7.85
C TYR A 114 12.84 -12.26 8.60
N VAL A 115 12.88 -12.05 9.91
CA VAL A 115 13.98 -12.48 10.78
C VAL A 115 13.60 -13.79 11.46
N LYS A 116 14.34 -14.84 11.20
CA LYS A 116 14.16 -16.13 11.87
C LYS A 116 14.61 -16.02 13.34
N GLU A 117 13.71 -16.21 14.27
CA GLU A 117 13.99 -16.22 15.71
C GLU A 117 14.47 -17.62 16.15
N ARG A 118 15.61 -18.06 15.64
CA ARG A 118 16.20 -19.35 15.95
C ARG A 118 17.63 -19.17 16.44
N ASN A 119 17.95 -19.73 17.60
CA ASN A 119 19.29 -19.65 18.19
C ASN A 119 20.28 -20.70 17.65
N ASP A 120 19.76 -21.71 16.93
CA ASP A 120 20.50 -22.81 16.32
C ASP A 120 21.06 -22.50 14.93
N ILE A 121 20.79 -21.31 14.39
CA ILE A 121 21.36 -20.85 13.12
C ILE A 121 22.23 -19.61 13.33
N PRO A 122 23.32 -19.45 12.52
CA PRO A 122 24.17 -18.28 12.56
C PRO A 122 23.36 -16.98 12.44
N TYR A 123 23.87 -15.92 13.07
CA TYR A 123 23.15 -14.64 13.13
C TYR A 123 22.86 -14.03 11.75
N ASP A 124 23.86 -14.10 10.86
CA ASP A 124 23.80 -13.61 9.48
C ASP A 124 22.84 -14.42 8.57
N GLU A 125 22.56 -15.68 8.92
CA GLU A 125 21.60 -16.52 8.20
C GLU A 125 20.14 -16.35 8.68
N ARG A 126 19.91 -15.54 9.69
CA ARG A 126 18.57 -15.30 10.23
C ARG A 126 17.71 -14.44 9.34
N LEU A 127 18.30 -13.64 8.46
CA LEU A 127 17.56 -12.80 7.53
C LEU A 127 17.04 -13.64 6.35
N LEU A 128 15.72 -13.71 6.22
CA LEU A 128 15.06 -14.30 5.06
C LEU A 128 14.45 -13.18 4.21
N THR A 129 15.06 -12.87 3.09
CA THR A 129 14.47 -11.95 2.11
C THR A 129 13.31 -12.66 1.42
N LEU A 130 12.16 -12.04 1.48
CA LEU A 130 10.96 -12.54 0.82
C LEU A 130 10.91 -11.99 -0.61
N MET A 131 10.64 -12.88 -1.57
CA MET A 131 10.52 -12.45 -2.97
C MET A 131 9.24 -11.61 -3.11
N THR A 132 9.42 -10.32 -3.35
CA THR A 132 8.36 -9.48 -3.87
C THR A 132 8.52 -9.45 -5.39
N THR A 133 7.60 -10.08 -6.11
CA THR A 133 7.49 -9.80 -7.54
C THR A 133 7.09 -8.33 -7.63
N GLN A 134 8.00 -7.47 -8.05
CA GLN A 134 7.64 -6.11 -8.42
C GLN A 134 6.52 -6.19 -9.46
N ALA A 135 5.52 -5.33 -9.34
CA ALA A 135 4.53 -5.20 -10.41
C ALA A 135 5.33 -5.05 -11.71
N PRO A 136 5.15 -5.96 -12.68
CA PRO A 136 5.87 -5.80 -13.94
C PRO A 136 5.56 -4.40 -14.42
N ALA A 137 6.60 -3.61 -14.64
CA ALA A 137 6.51 -2.24 -15.14
C ALA A 137 5.62 -2.16 -16.40
N ASN A 138 5.43 -3.29 -17.05
CA ASN A 138 4.62 -3.47 -18.25
C ASN A 138 3.11 -3.63 -18.02
N GLU A 139 2.62 -4.03 -16.85
CA GLU A 139 1.17 -4.07 -16.58
C GLU A 139 0.61 -2.72 -16.09
N THR A 140 1.46 -1.86 -15.54
CA THR A 140 1.11 -0.49 -15.17
C THR A 140 1.37 0.51 -16.30
N THR A 141 1.92 0.08 -17.44
CA THR A 141 2.38 0.98 -18.53
C THR A 141 1.29 1.46 -19.48
N ASN A 142 0.04 1.10 -19.28
CA ASN A 142 -1.00 1.82 -20.00
C ASN A 142 -1.20 3.20 -19.35
N LYS A 143 -0.44 4.19 -19.80
CA LYS A 143 -0.50 5.57 -19.31
C LYS A 143 -1.94 6.07 -19.16
N LYS A 144 -2.82 5.67 -20.08
CA LYS A 144 -4.23 6.05 -20.04
C LYS A 144 -5.00 5.41 -18.89
N TRP A 145 -4.67 4.15 -18.53
CA TRP A 145 -5.26 3.49 -17.37
C TRP A 145 -4.92 4.23 -16.08
N ASN A 146 -3.65 4.54 -15.92
CA ASN A 146 -3.16 5.24 -14.74
C ASN A 146 -3.78 6.63 -14.60
N GLU A 147 -3.91 7.36 -15.71
CA GLU A 147 -4.58 8.67 -15.74
C GLU A 147 -6.05 8.54 -15.29
N ILE A 148 -6.78 7.54 -15.79
CA ILE A 148 -8.19 7.31 -15.43
C ILE A 148 -8.31 6.90 -13.97
N LEU A 149 -7.47 5.97 -13.48
CA LEU A 149 -7.50 5.54 -12.09
C LEU A 149 -7.14 6.68 -11.12
N ARG A 150 -6.15 7.51 -11.46
CA ARG A 150 -5.80 8.72 -10.69
C ARG A 150 -6.94 9.75 -10.66
N PHE A 151 -7.64 9.92 -11.77
CA PHE A 151 -8.82 10.78 -11.83
C PHE A 151 -9.93 10.25 -10.92
N ILE A 152 -10.25 8.95 -11.01
CA ILE A 152 -11.25 8.32 -10.14
C ILE A 152 -10.83 8.47 -8.67
N TYR A 153 -9.55 8.28 -8.33
CA TYR A 153 -9.03 8.47 -6.98
C TYR A 153 -9.28 9.89 -6.46
N ARG A 154 -8.84 10.91 -7.20
CA ARG A 154 -9.01 12.32 -6.80
C ARG A 154 -10.47 12.70 -6.61
N LYS A 155 -11.34 12.27 -7.52
CA LYS A 155 -12.78 12.54 -7.45
C LYS A 155 -13.44 11.79 -6.29
N THR A 156 -13.08 10.53 -6.05
CA THR A 156 -13.65 9.73 -4.96
C THR A 156 -13.30 10.31 -3.60
N VAL A 157 -12.08 10.81 -3.41
CA VAL A 157 -11.66 11.48 -2.16
C VAL A 157 -12.49 12.75 -1.90
N ASN A 158 -12.80 13.51 -2.94
CA ASN A 158 -13.52 14.78 -2.81
C ASN A 158 -15.05 14.61 -2.78
N ASN A 159 -15.61 13.74 -3.61
CA ASN A 159 -17.05 13.64 -3.86
C ASN A 159 -17.66 12.28 -3.48
N GLY A 160 -16.85 11.33 -2.99
CA GLY A 160 -17.29 9.99 -2.58
C GLY A 160 -17.52 9.00 -3.73
N PHE A 161 -17.69 9.45 -4.98
CA PHE A 161 -17.88 8.58 -6.16
C PHE A 161 -17.61 9.32 -7.47
N VAL A 162 -17.52 8.56 -8.56
CA VAL A 162 -17.34 9.05 -9.94
C VAL A 162 -18.41 8.41 -10.84
N THR A 163 -18.88 9.14 -11.81
CA THR A 163 -19.84 8.65 -12.82
C THR A 163 -19.15 8.37 -14.16
N ASN A 164 -19.83 7.62 -15.04
CA ASN A 164 -19.38 7.46 -16.42
C ASN A 164 -19.24 8.81 -17.15
N THR A 165 -20.18 9.72 -16.85
CA THR A 165 -20.19 11.07 -17.45
C THR A 165 -18.98 11.88 -17.02
N ASP A 166 -18.53 11.75 -15.76
CA ASP A 166 -17.33 12.44 -15.29
C ASP A 166 -16.08 11.98 -16.07
N ILE A 167 -15.93 10.65 -16.26
CA ILE A 167 -14.81 10.08 -17.03
C ILE A 167 -14.88 10.50 -18.50
N LYS A 168 -16.09 10.45 -19.08
CA LYS A 168 -16.35 10.86 -20.46
C LYS A 168 -15.89 12.30 -20.71
N ASN A 169 -16.32 13.21 -19.86
CA ASN A 169 -16.05 14.63 -19.98
C ASN A 169 -14.57 14.97 -19.75
N GLU A 170 -13.96 14.41 -18.71
CA GLU A 170 -12.54 14.65 -18.38
C GLU A 170 -11.62 14.22 -19.52
N PHE A 171 -11.86 13.02 -20.06
CA PHE A 171 -10.96 12.42 -21.05
C PHE A 171 -11.44 12.56 -22.49
N LYS A 172 -12.55 13.28 -22.74
CA LYS A 172 -13.19 13.48 -24.06
C LYS A 172 -13.40 12.15 -24.81
N MET A 173 -13.90 11.14 -24.10
CA MET A 173 -14.11 9.79 -24.60
C MET A 173 -15.53 9.59 -25.11
N SER A 174 -15.71 8.63 -26.04
CA SER A 174 -17.02 8.10 -26.38
C SER A 174 -17.57 7.18 -25.28
N ASP A 175 -18.89 6.95 -25.26
CA ASP A 175 -19.54 6.06 -24.29
C ASP A 175 -18.96 4.61 -24.40
N ASN A 176 -18.63 4.15 -25.62
CA ASN A 176 -18.04 2.85 -25.83
C ASN A 176 -16.63 2.74 -25.21
N GLN A 177 -15.82 3.79 -25.31
CA GLN A 177 -14.49 3.82 -24.71
C GLN A 177 -14.58 3.81 -23.18
N VAL A 178 -15.48 4.62 -22.57
CA VAL A 178 -15.69 4.61 -21.14
C VAL A 178 -16.15 3.22 -20.67
N SER A 179 -17.14 2.64 -21.36
CA SER A 179 -17.66 1.29 -21.05
C SER A 179 -16.57 0.23 -21.13
N TYR A 180 -15.66 0.33 -22.11
CA TYR A 180 -14.50 -0.56 -22.23
C TYR A 180 -13.58 -0.46 -20.99
N TYR A 181 -13.17 0.74 -20.60
CA TYR A 181 -12.29 0.92 -19.43
C TYR A 181 -12.96 0.47 -18.14
N ILE A 182 -14.21 0.80 -17.92
CA ILE A 182 -14.96 0.36 -16.74
C ILE A 182 -15.04 -1.17 -16.67
N ARG A 183 -15.34 -1.83 -17.78
CA ARG A 183 -15.36 -3.29 -17.84
C ARG A 183 -13.98 -3.90 -17.51
N VAL A 184 -12.91 -3.35 -18.10
CA VAL A 184 -11.54 -3.82 -17.85
C VAL A 184 -11.16 -3.64 -16.39
N PHE A 185 -11.38 -2.46 -15.82
CA PHE A 185 -11.03 -2.18 -14.43
C PHE A 185 -11.84 -3.03 -13.44
N ARG A 186 -13.13 -3.26 -13.73
CA ARG A 186 -13.96 -4.15 -12.92
C ARG A 186 -13.49 -5.59 -12.97
N ASN A 187 -13.18 -6.11 -14.16
CA ASN A 187 -12.69 -7.48 -14.34
C ASN A 187 -11.32 -7.69 -13.66
N LYS A 188 -10.51 -6.65 -13.57
CA LYS A 188 -9.24 -6.67 -12.84
C LYS A 188 -9.40 -6.37 -11.33
N GLY A 189 -10.61 -6.19 -10.83
CA GLY A 189 -10.87 -5.90 -9.43
C GLY A 189 -10.37 -4.52 -8.96
N LEU A 190 -10.17 -3.57 -9.87
CA LEU A 190 -9.64 -2.24 -9.54
C LEU A 190 -10.72 -1.25 -9.13
N ILE A 191 -11.95 -1.47 -9.57
CA ILE A 191 -13.11 -0.64 -9.24
C ILE A 191 -14.30 -1.51 -8.81
N THR A 192 -15.17 -0.90 -8.02
CA THR A 192 -16.53 -1.36 -7.78
C THR A 192 -17.52 -0.40 -8.46
N THR A 193 -18.63 -0.93 -8.93
CA THR A 193 -19.67 -0.15 -9.57
C THR A 193 -21.01 -0.50 -8.94
N SER A 194 -21.83 0.48 -8.61
CA SER A 194 -23.25 0.27 -8.28
C SER A 194 -24.13 0.74 -9.43
N ASN A 195 -25.20 0.02 -9.69
CA ASN A 195 -26.12 0.31 -10.77
C ASN A 195 -26.84 1.64 -10.53
N GLY A 196 -26.79 2.52 -11.52
CA GLY A 196 -27.83 3.52 -11.68
C GLY A 196 -29.11 2.84 -12.14
N VAL A 197 -30.24 3.44 -11.82
CA VAL A 197 -31.59 2.97 -12.20
C VAL A 197 -31.60 2.66 -13.70
N CYS A 198 -31.83 1.39 -14.07
CA CYS A 198 -32.11 1.02 -15.43
C CYS A 198 -33.43 1.69 -15.83
N ASP A 199 -33.43 2.49 -16.89
CA ASP A 199 -34.67 2.92 -17.52
C ASP A 199 -35.34 1.65 -18.11
N PRO A 200 -36.52 1.24 -17.58
CA PRO A 200 -37.16 0.00 -18.00
C PRO A 200 -37.63 0.02 -19.47
N ASN A 201 -37.60 1.20 -20.13
CA ASN A 201 -38.04 1.38 -21.51
C ASN A 201 -36.92 1.44 -22.55
N SER A 202 -35.66 1.35 -22.14
CA SER A 202 -34.56 1.37 -23.11
C SER A 202 -34.16 -0.06 -23.53
N GLN A 203 -34.39 -0.41 -24.80
CA GLN A 203 -33.95 -1.67 -25.42
C GLN A 203 -32.43 -1.77 -25.60
N SER A 204 -31.68 -0.75 -25.23
CA SER A 204 -30.22 -0.78 -25.19
C SER A 204 -29.77 -0.89 -23.72
N ILE A 205 -29.01 -1.95 -23.41
CA ILE A 205 -28.36 -2.12 -22.10
C ILE A 205 -27.24 -1.08 -21.99
N ASN A 206 -27.63 0.19 -21.86
CA ASN A 206 -26.70 1.25 -21.52
C ASN A 206 -26.44 1.18 -20.01
N TYR A 207 -25.43 0.40 -19.62
CA TYR A 207 -24.94 0.39 -18.25
C TYR A 207 -24.37 1.77 -17.89
N ARG A 208 -25.23 2.72 -17.51
CA ARG A 208 -24.83 3.97 -16.88
C ARG A 208 -24.54 3.68 -15.42
N PHE A 209 -23.28 3.42 -15.13
CA PHE A 209 -22.84 3.33 -13.73
C PHE A 209 -22.78 4.74 -13.14
N ASN A 210 -23.66 4.99 -12.19
CA ASN A 210 -23.73 6.30 -11.52
C ASN A 210 -22.83 6.38 -10.29
N ASN A 211 -22.14 5.30 -9.95
CA ASN A 211 -21.29 5.26 -8.76
C ASN A 211 -20.12 4.30 -8.99
N ILE A 212 -18.99 4.86 -9.36
CA ILE A 212 -17.73 4.15 -9.55
C ILE A 212 -16.83 4.53 -8.39
N LYS A 213 -16.31 3.52 -7.68
CA LYS A 213 -15.32 3.68 -6.61
C LYS A 213 -14.14 2.78 -6.85
N LEU A 214 -12.95 3.22 -6.46
CA LEU A 214 -11.79 2.34 -6.45
C LEU A 214 -11.92 1.29 -5.36
N THR A 215 -11.49 0.09 -5.67
CA THR A 215 -11.12 -0.91 -4.66
C THR A 215 -9.82 -0.49 -3.99
N GLN A 216 -9.43 -1.19 -2.93
CA GLN A 216 -8.13 -0.95 -2.31
C GLN A 216 -6.98 -1.15 -3.31
N GLN A 217 -7.03 -2.22 -4.12
CA GLN A 217 -6.05 -2.47 -5.17
C GLN A 217 -6.01 -1.35 -6.20
N GLY A 218 -7.17 -0.86 -6.63
CA GLY A 218 -7.27 0.28 -7.55
C GLY A 218 -6.70 1.57 -6.96
N MET A 219 -6.92 1.84 -5.67
CA MET A 219 -6.33 2.98 -4.95
C MET A 219 -4.80 2.89 -4.89
N MET A 220 -4.27 1.71 -4.61
CA MET A 220 -2.82 1.47 -4.60
C MET A 220 -2.22 1.77 -5.98
N ILE A 221 -2.78 1.22 -7.05
CA ILE A 221 -2.29 1.49 -8.41
C ILE A 221 -2.41 2.98 -8.73
N ALA A 222 -3.55 3.62 -8.45
CA ALA A 222 -3.75 5.05 -8.73
C ALA A 222 -2.74 5.98 -8.04
N LYS A 223 -2.24 5.59 -6.86
CA LYS A 223 -1.25 6.37 -6.09
C LYS A 223 0.19 6.15 -6.56
N PHE A 224 0.54 4.93 -6.98
CA PHE A 224 1.93 4.50 -7.14
C PHE A 224 2.33 4.12 -8.58
N SER A 225 1.41 4.16 -9.53
CA SER A 225 1.70 4.02 -10.99
C SER A 225 1.83 5.44 -11.69
#